data_285c2689de28903f119235981e58ecd4
#
_entry.id   285c2689de28903f119235981e58ecd4
#
_cell.length_a   1.000
_cell.length_b   1.000
_cell.length_c   1.000
_cell.angle_alpha   90.00
_cell.angle_beta   90.00
_cell.angle_gamma   90.00
#
_symmetry.space_group_name_H-M   'P 1'
#
loop_
_entity.id
_entity.type
_entity.pdbx_description
1 polymer ?
#
loop_
_entity_poly.entity_id
_entity_poly.type
_entity_poly.pdbx_seq_one_letter_code
_entity_poly.pdbx_strand_id
1 'polypeptide(L)'
;MALISEGRFVADPWRRLADEEALPKSGKIIVSLARLDDALKALGPDSALGVIVANTTDPATLAPVLPRLALIVIAFPAFSDGRGFSLARLLRRAGFAGELRASGRIVADQYHHALGCGFDRIEIPDDLAKRQDEAQWRGALEAYGMGYQRGYGGRGSILIERRKAAQ
;
A
#
# COMPACT_ATOMS: atom_id res chain seq x y z
N MET A 1 1.51 7.13 13.50
CA MET A 1 0.76 6.38 12.45
C MET A 1 0.72 4.91 12.83
N ALA A 2 -0.43 4.27 12.69
CA ALA A 2 -0.60 2.83 12.95
C ALA A 2 -0.63 2.08 11.62
N LEU A 3 0.13 0.98 11.51
CA LEU A 3 0.19 0.13 10.33
C LEU A 3 -0.69 -1.09 10.50
N ILE A 4 -1.50 -1.40 9.50
CA ILE A 4 -2.47 -2.51 9.50
C ILE A 4 -2.06 -3.52 8.43
N SER A 5 -1.94 -4.77 8.85
CA SER A 5 -1.69 -5.94 8.01
C SER A 5 -2.60 -7.07 8.43
N GLU A 6 -3.32 -7.68 7.50
CA GLU A 6 -4.26 -8.79 7.79
C GLU A 6 -5.26 -8.49 8.91
N GLY A 7 -5.73 -7.23 8.97
CA GLY A 7 -6.68 -6.75 9.98
C GLY A 7 -6.10 -6.56 11.38
N ARG A 8 -4.79 -6.52 11.55
CA ARG A 8 -4.09 -6.33 12.83
C ARG A 8 -3.15 -5.15 12.78
N PHE A 9 -2.95 -4.50 13.91
CA PHE A 9 -1.89 -3.51 14.05
C PHE A 9 -0.53 -4.19 14.15
N VAL A 10 0.42 -3.74 13.34
CA VAL A 10 1.78 -4.30 13.29
C VAL A 10 2.82 -3.20 13.42
N ALA A 11 4.02 -3.58 13.87
CA ALA A 11 5.15 -2.66 13.89
C ALA A 11 5.59 -2.31 12.46
N ASP A 12 5.91 -1.04 12.24
CA ASP A 12 6.46 -0.59 10.96
C ASP A 12 7.99 -0.70 10.97
N PRO A 13 8.60 -1.54 10.10
CA PRO A 13 10.05 -1.63 10.02
C PRO A 13 10.67 -0.52 9.16
N TRP A 14 9.87 0.36 8.56
CA TRP A 14 10.33 1.43 7.69
C TRP A 14 10.47 2.74 8.44
N ARG A 15 11.56 3.47 8.14
CA ARG A 15 11.80 4.82 8.63
C ARG A 15 11.46 5.83 7.57
N ARG A 16 10.57 6.76 7.87
CA ARG A 16 10.34 7.95 7.02
C ARG A 16 11.42 8.98 7.27
N LEU A 17 12.00 9.48 6.21
CA LEU A 17 12.97 10.58 6.27
C LEU A 17 12.28 11.90 5.97
N ALA A 18 12.56 12.90 6.79
CA ALA A 18 12.22 14.28 6.45
C ALA A 18 13.06 14.76 5.25
N ASP A 19 12.56 15.77 4.53
CA ASP A 19 13.22 16.21 3.30
C ASP A 19 14.63 16.81 3.56
N GLU A 20 14.87 17.37 4.74
CA GLU A 20 16.16 17.93 5.15
C GLU A 20 17.11 16.89 5.80
N GLU A 21 16.60 15.69 6.08
CA GLU A 21 17.36 14.67 6.79
C GLU A 21 18.35 13.98 5.84
N ALA A 22 19.58 13.75 6.32
CA ALA A 22 20.61 13.05 5.55
C ALA A 22 20.19 11.60 5.25
N LEU A 23 20.49 11.13 4.03
CA LEU A 23 20.23 9.74 3.63
C LEU A 23 21.15 8.80 4.41
N PRO A 24 20.62 7.78 5.10
CA PRO A 24 21.42 6.79 5.81
C PRO A 24 22.14 5.88 4.81
N LYS A 25 23.22 5.25 5.21
CA LYS A 25 23.99 4.33 4.35
C LYS A 25 23.27 3.00 4.11
N SER A 26 22.35 2.61 4.99
CA SER A 26 21.63 1.33 4.89
C SER A 26 20.32 1.40 5.66
N GLY A 27 19.43 0.43 5.40
CA GLY A 27 18.16 0.26 6.11
C GLY A 27 16.95 0.35 5.19
N LYS A 28 15.76 0.28 5.80
CA LYS A 28 14.47 0.44 5.11
C LYS A 28 14.01 1.87 5.29
N ILE A 29 14.08 2.67 4.24
CA ILE A 29 13.73 4.09 4.29
C ILE A 29 12.62 4.43 3.30
N ILE A 30 11.79 5.39 3.71
CA ILE A 30 10.78 6.01 2.85
C ILE A 30 11.17 7.47 2.66
N VAL A 31 11.25 7.89 1.40
CA VAL A 31 11.53 9.29 1.02
C VAL A 31 10.33 9.90 0.30
N SER A 32 10.26 11.22 0.23
CA SER A 32 9.33 11.92 -0.64
C SER A 32 9.69 11.69 -2.12
N LEU A 33 8.71 11.89 -3.01
CA LEU A 33 8.94 11.80 -4.45
C LEU A 33 10.03 12.77 -4.93
N ALA A 34 10.11 13.95 -4.31
CA ALA A 34 11.13 14.97 -4.62
C ALA A 34 12.56 14.49 -4.35
N ARG A 35 12.75 13.59 -3.38
CA ARG A 35 14.07 13.06 -3.00
C ARG A 35 14.40 11.72 -3.63
N LEU A 36 13.50 11.18 -4.45
CA LEU A 36 13.65 9.83 -4.99
C LEU A 36 14.91 9.67 -5.81
N ASP A 37 15.21 10.61 -6.69
CA ASP A 37 16.40 10.55 -7.58
C ASP A 37 17.72 10.57 -6.79
N ASP A 38 17.78 11.38 -5.73
CA ASP A 38 18.95 11.46 -4.86
C ASP A 38 19.11 10.18 -4.05
N ALA A 39 18.00 9.62 -3.55
CA ALA A 39 18.03 8.36 -2.83
C ALA A 39 18.46 7.19 -3.73
N LEU A 40 18.01 7.14 -4.98
CA LEU A 40 18.40 6.13 -5.96
C LEU A 40 19.89 6.16 -6.30
N LYS A 41 20.52 7.35 -6.28
CA LYS A 41 21.97 7.53 -6.52
C LYS A 41 22.80 7.21 -5.27
N ALA A 42 22.28 7.56 -4.08
CA ALA A 42 23.05 7.48 -2.83
C ALA A 42 23.00 6.08 -2.18
N LEU A 43 21.90 5.34 -2.37
CA LEU A 43 21.67 4.07 -1.69
C LEU A 43 22.22 2.88 -2.46
N GLY A 44 23.00 2.07 -1.74
CA GLY A 44 23.52 0.80 -2.25
C GLY A 44 22.46 -0.31 -2.35
N PRO A 45 22.83 -1.47 -2.93
CA PRO A 45 21.92 -2.60 -3.15
C PRO A 45 21.35 -3.19 -1.85
N ASP A 46 22.02 -3.03 -0.72
CA ASP A 46 21.61 -3.56 0.60
C ASP A 46 20.54 -2.68 1.29
N SER A 47 20.13 -1.58 0.68
CA SER A 47 19.13 -0.67 1.21
C SER A 47 17.78 -0.90 0.53
N ALA A 48 16.74 -1.04 1.33
CA ALA A 48 15.38 -1.09 0.82
C ALA A 48 14.82 0.34 0.72
N LEU A 49 14.50 0.76 -0.50
CA LEU A 49 13.97 2.10 -0.78
C LEU A 49 12.47 2.08 -0.96
N GLY A 50 11.79 2.91 -0.18
CA GLY A 50 10.38 3.23 -0.33
C GLY A 50 10.18 4.69 -0.75
N VAL A 51 9.10 4.96 -1.47
CA VAL A 51 8.70 6.31 -1.85
C VAL A 51 7.26 6.60 -1.44
N ILE A 52 7.01 7.81 -0.91
CA ILE A 52 5.65 8.31 -0.70
C ILE A 52 5.24 9.21 -1.87
N VAL A 53 4.06 8.96 -2.40
CA VAL A 53 3.52 9.70 -3.55
C VAL A 53 2.09 10.18 -3.27
N ALA A 54 1.71 11.27 -3.91
CA ALA A 54 0.32 11.74 -3.91
C ALA A 54 -0.56 10.76 -4.69
N ASN A 55 -1.84 10.66 -4.34
CA ASN A 55 -2.82 9.85 -5.08
C ASN A 55 -3.12 10.33 -6.50
N THR A 56 -2.58 11.50 -6.85
CA THR A 56 -2.67 12.11 -8.19
C THR A 56 -1.41 11.92 -9.03
N THR A 57 -0.40 11.21 -8.50
CA THR A 57 0.86 10.98 -9.20
C THR A 57 0.60 10.17 -10.47
N ASP A 58 1.19 10.60 -11.58
CA ASP A 58 1.16 9.82 -12.82
C ASP A 58 2.03 8.57 -12.66
N PRO A 59 1.49 7.35 -12.83
CA PRO A 59 2.24 6.12 -12.71
C PRO A 59 3.40 6.02 -13.71
N ALA A 60 3.35 6.72 -14.85
CA ALA A 60 4.44 6.77 -15.82
C ALA A 60 5.71 7.37 -15.23
N THR A 61 5.60 8.29 -14.27
CA THR A 61 6.74 8.89 -13.57
C THR A 61 7.54 7.84 -12.77
N LEU A 62 6.86 6.83 -12.25
CA LEU A 62 7.48 5.77 -11.44
C LEU A 62 7.95 4.58 -12.27
N ALA A 63 7.42 4.40 -13.48
CA ALA A 63 7.69 3.23 -14.30
C ALA A 63 9.17 2.88 -14.46
N PRO A 64 10.09 3.85 -14.73
CA PRO A 64 11.52 3.55 -14.90
C PRO A 64 12.20 3.05 -13.62
N VAL A 65 11.67 3.38 -12.45
CA VAL A 65 12.28 3.11 -11.13
C VAL A 65 11.57 2.01 -10.34
N LEU A 66 10.44 1.50 -10.80
CA LEU A 66 9.69 0.43 -10.13
C LEU A 66 10.56 -0.75 -9.69
N PRO A 67 11.53 -1.27 -10.50
CA PRO A 67 12.36 -2.40 -10.09
C PRO A 67 13.31 -2.11 -8.92
N ARG A 68 13.56 -0.84 -8.63
CA ARG A 68 14.44 -0.39 -7.54
C ARG A 68 13.67 -0.09 -6.25
N LEU A 69 12.34 -0.05 -6.32
CA LEU A 69 11.48 0.27 -5.18
C LEU A 69 11.00 -1.00 -4.48
N ALA A 70 11.23 -1.08 -3.17
CA ALA A 70 10.70 -2.13 -2.33
C ALA A 70 9.33 -1.76 -1.72
N LEU A 71 9.01 -0.46 -1.66
CA LEU A 71 7.76 0.04 -1.11
C LEU A 71 7.28 1.29 -1.87
N ILE A 72 6.00 1.35 -2.19
CA ILE A 72 5.33 2.60 -2.60
C ILE A 72 4.20 2.88 -1.60
N VAL A 73 4.21 4.07 -1.02
CA VAL A 73 3.18 4.58 -0.13
C VAL A 73 2.34 5.60 -0.91
N ILE A 74 1.05 5.34 -1.08
CA ILE A 74 0.12 6.26 -1.73
C ILE A 74 -0.64 7.03 -0.66
N ALA A 75 -0.54 8.36 -0.68
CA ALA A 75 -1.21 9.23 0.28
C ALA A 75 -2.70 9.36 -0.03
N PHE A 76 -3.55 9.24 1.00
CA PHE A 76 -4.99 9.47 0.95
C PHE A 76 -5.32 10.68 1.83
N PRO A 77 -5.47 11.89 1.25
CA PRO A 77 -5.76 13.10 2.01
C PRO A 77 -7.14 13.08 2.67
N ALA A 78 -8.10 12.38 2.05
CA ALA A 78 -9.46 12.21 2.56
C ALA A 78 -9.99 10.82 2.25
N PHE A 79 -10.89 10.29 3.09
CA PHE A 79 -11.53 8.98 2.90
C PHE A 79 -12.36 8.90 1.61
N SER A 80 -12.89 10.04 1.15
CA SER A 80 -13.72 10.15 -0.07
C SER A 80 -12.90 10.24 -1.36
N ASP A 81 -11.57 10.41 -1.27
CA ASP A 81 -10.72 10.56 -2.45
C ASP A 81 -10.21 9.20 -2.94
N GLY A 82 -10.96 8.58 -3.84
CA GLY A 82 -10.68 7.23 -4.36
C GLY A 82 -9.58 7.14 -5.42
N ARG A 83 -8.91 8.24 -5.82
CA ARG A 83 -7.87 8.23 -6.87
C ARG A 83 -6.71 7.29 -6.55
N GLY A 84 -6.34 7.19 -5.27
CA GLY A 84 -5.29 6.28 -4.82
C GLY A 84 -5.57 4.80 -5.14
N PHE A 85 -6.83 4.36 -5.14
CA PHE A 85 -7.19 2.99 -5.52
C PHE A 85 -6.94 2.71 -7.01
N SER A 86 -7.21 3.70 -7.87
CA SER A 86 -6.92 3.60 -9.31
C SER A 86 -5.42 3.59 -9.56
N LEU A 87 -4.66 4.45 -8.88
CA LEU A 87 -3.19 4.50 -8.97
C LEU A 87 -2.57 3.15 -8.56
N ALA A 88 -3.04 2.54 -7.47
CA ALA A 88 -2.57 1.23 -7.02
C ALA A 88 -2.73 0.15 -8.11
N ARG A 89 -3.90 0.09 -8.74
CA ARG A 89 -4.15 -0.86 -9.85
C ARG A 89 -3.23 -0.62 -11.04
N LEU A 90 -2.98 0.64 -11.38
CA LEU A 90 -2.08 0.99 -12.49
C LEU A 90 -0.63 0.59 -12.19
N LEU A 91 -0.14 0.81 -10.97
CA LEU A 91 1.20 0.38 -10.55
C LEU A 91 1.34 -1.14 -10.56
N ARG A 92 0.33 -1.89 -10.09
CA ARG A 92 0.33 -3.36 -10.19
C ARG A 92 0.34 -3.84 -11.65
N ARG A 93 -0.44 -3.22 -12.52
CA ARG A 93 -0.43 -3.51 -13.97
C ARG A 93 0.90 -3.18 -14.63
N ALA A 94 1.60 -2.14 -14.16
CA ALA A 94 2.95 -1.79 -14.60
C ALA A 94 4.02 -2.77 -14.07
N GLY A 95 3.65 -3.80 -13.30
CA GLY A 95 4.55 -4.85 -12.82
C GLY A 95 5.17 -4.57 -11.45
N PHE A 96 4.70 -3.57 -10.70
CA PHE A 96 5.22 -3.34 -9.34
C PHE A 96 4.91 -4.54 -8.43
N ALA A 97 5.95 -5.25 -7.99
CA ALA A 97 5.87 -6.42 -7.12
C ALA A 97 6.22 -6.14 -5.65
N GLY A 98 6.73 -4.94 -5.33
CA GLY A 98 7.05 -4.53 -3.96
C GLY A 98 5.80 -4.27 -3.10
N GLU A 99 6.01 -3.90 -1.84
CA GLU A 99 4.93 -3.54 -0.92
C GLU A 99 4.19 -2.28 -1.41
N LEU A 100 2.86 -2.33 -1.50
CA LEU A 100 2.02 -1.18 -1.81
C LEU A 100 1.19 -0.82 -0.60
N ARG A 101 1.37 0.39 -0.09
CA ARG A 101 0.75 0.86 1.14
C ARG A 101 -0.16 2.05 0.88
N ALA A 102 -1.37 2.02 1.41
CA ALA A 102 -2.25 3.17 1.45
C ALA A 102 -2.04 3.92 2.78
N SER A 103 -1.78 5.21 2.74
CA SER A 103 -1.48 6.02 3.94
C SER A 103 -2.42 7.21 4.05
N GLY A 104 -3.15 7.33 5.16
CA GLY A 104 -4.02 8.45 5.44
C GLY A 104 -5.36 8.07 6.05
N ARG A 105 -6.38 8.87 5.78
CA ARG A 105 -7.72 8.72 6.40
C ARG A 105 -8.55 7.65 5.69
N ILE A 106 -8.14 6.41 5.83
CA ILE A 106 -8.84 5.22 5.29
C ILE A 106 -9.59 4.56 6.43
N VAL A 107 -10.85 4.21 6.21
CA VAL A 107 -11.71 3.55 7.21
C VAL A 107 -11.76 2.04 6.98
N ALA A 108 -12.10 1.29 8.05
CA ALA A 108 -12.12 -0.17 8.01
C ALA A 108 -13.00 -0.73 6.87
N ASP A 109 -14.13 -0.10 6.57
CA ASP A 109 -15.03 -0.51 5.49
C ASP A 109 -14.36 -0.47 4.09
N GLN A 110 -13.32 0.36 3.92
CA GLN A 110 -12.56 0.45 2.67
C GLN A 110 -11.45 -0.61 2.58
N TYR A 111 -11.17 -1.35 3.66
CA TYR A 111 -10.02 -2.25 3.74
C TYR A 111 -10.06 -3.34 2.67
N HIS A 112 -11.19 -4.04 2.54
CA HIS A 112 -11.34 -5.08 1.52
C HIS A 112 -11.18 -4.51 0.10
N HIS A 113 -11.75 -3.33 -0.17
CA HIS A 113 -11.61 -2.65 -1.45
C HIS A 113 -10.15 -2.30 -1.75
N ALA A 114 -9.42 -1.79 -0.75
CA ALA A 114 -7.99 -1.47 -0.87
C ALA A 114 -7.17 -2.71 -1.25
N LEU A 115 -7.37 -3.84 -0.55
CA LEU A 115 -6.72 -5.11 -0.87
C LEU A 115 -7.05 -5.58 -2.30
N GLY A 116 -8.32 -5.45 -2.71
CA GLY A 116 -8.77 -5.75 -4.07
C GLY A 116 -8.18 -4.84 -5.16
N CYS A 117 -7.70 -3.65 -4.78
CA CYS A 117 -6.98 -2.73 -5.67
C CYS A 117 -5.47 -3.00 -5.72
N GLY A 118 -4.97 -3.92 -4.88
CA GLY A 118 -3.58 -4.34 -4.88
C GLY A 118 -2.72 -3.76 -3.75
N PHE A 119 -3.32 -3.09 -2.77
CA PHE A 119 -2.61 -2.73 -1.55
C PHE A 119 -2.32 -3.97 -0.70
N ASP A 120 -1.16 -3.98 -0.04
CA ASP A 120 -0.78 -5.01 0.91
C ASP A 120 -1.09 -4.58 2.35
N ARG A 121 -0.90 -3.29 2.66
CA ARG A 121 -1.07 -2.71 3.99
C ARG A 121 -1.71 -1.35 3.96
N ILE A 122 -2.29 -0.96 5.10
CA ILE A 122 -2.85 0.36 5.31
C ILE A 122 -2.18 1.01 6.51
N GLU A 123 -1.92 2.29 6.39
CA GLU A 123 -1.34 3.13 7.42
C GLU A 123 -2.28 4.28 7.73
N ILE A 124 -2.72 4.39 8.98
CA ILE A 124 -3.71 5.38 9.42
C ILE A 124 -3.15 6.29 10.52
N PRO A 125 -3.65 7.52 10.66
CA PRO A 125 -3.33 8.38 11.79
C PRO A 125 -3.73 7.76 13.12
N ASP A 126 -2.99 8.07 14.20
CA ASP A 126 -3.22 7.49 15.52
C ASP A 126 -4.57 7.89 16.12
N ASP A 127 -5.11 9.06 15.75
CA ASP A 127 -6.44 9.51 16.14
C ASP A 127 -7.54 8.61 15.53
N LEU A 128 -7.34 8.15 14.31
CA LEU A 128 -8.24 7.21 13.63
C LEU A 128 -8.07 5.79 14.19
N ALA A 129 -6.84 5.36 14.47
CA ALA A 129 -6.55 4.05 15.06
C ALA A 129 -7.22 3.86 16.43
N LYS A 130 -7.33 4.92 17.23
CA LYS A 130 -8.06 4.91 18.51
C LYS A 130 -9.57 4.73 18.36
N ARG A 131 -10.14 5.05 17.21
CA ARG A 131 -11.58 4.95 16.92
C ARG A 131 -11.96 3.68 16.17
N GLN A 132 -11.00 3.03 15.56
CA GLN A 132 -11.18 1.82 14.77
C GLN A 132 -10.22 0.74 15.26
N ASP A 133 -10.72 -0.13 16.09
CA ASP A 133 -9.96 -1.21 16.70
C ASP A 133 -9.69 -2.36 15.71
N GLU A 134 -8.83 -3.30 16.11
CA GLU A 134 -8.51 -4.47 15.29
C GLU A 134 -9.73 -5.33 14.95
N ALA A 135 -10.75 -5.36 15.82
CA ALA A 135 -11.94 -6.16 15.57
C ALA A 135 -12.71 -5.64 14.35
N GLN A 136 -12.77 -4.31 14.17
CA GLN A 136 -13.39 -3.69 13.00
C GLN A 136 -12.61 -4.01 11.72
N TRP A 137 -11.27 -3.93 11.76
CA TRP A 137 -10.42 -4.26 10.60
C TRP A 137 -10.50 -5.73 10.22
N ARG A 138 -10.53 -6.65 11.20
CA ARG A 138 -10.73 -8.07 10.94
C ARG A 138 -12.14 -8.36 10.42
N GLY A 139 -13.17 -7.77 11.02
CA GLY A 139 -14.54 -7.92 10.56
C GLY A 139 -14.72 -7.47 9.11
N ALA A 140 -14.10 -6.34 8.72
CA ALA A 140 -14.10 -5.87 7.33
C ALA A 140 -13.37 -6.84 6.37
N LEU A 141 -12.35 -7.55 6.85
CA LEU A 141 -11.65 -8.57 6.08
C LEU A 141 -12.50 -9.83 5.88
N GLU A 142 -13.22 -10.27 6.91
CA GLU A 142 -14.05 -11.48 6.93
C GLU A 142 -15.37 -11.31 6.19
N ALA A 143 -15.99 -10.10 6.29
CA ALA A 143 -17.29 -9.79 5.71
C ALA A 143 -17.35 -10.01 4.17
N TYR A 144 -16.23 -10.02 3.49
CA TYR A 144 -16.13 -10.16 2.04
C TYR A 144 -15.19 -11.30 1.63
N GLY A 145 -15.48 -12.51 2.09
CA GLY A 145 -14.67 -13.71 1.82
C GLY A 145 -14.52 -14.07 0.33
N MET A 146 -15.43 -13.62 -0.54
CA MET A 146 -15.41 -13.90 -1.97
C MET A 146 -15.64 -12.64 -2.81
N GLY A 147 -14.71 -12.33 -3.73
CA GLY A 147 -14.85 -11.26 -4.71
C GLY A 147 -15.53 -11.76 -6.00
N TYR A 148 -16.35 -10.92 -6.64
CA TYR A 148 -16.93 -11.22 -7.94
C TYR A 148 -15.87 -11.29 -9.07
N GLN A 149 -14.82 -10.49 -8.96
CA GLN A 149 -13.75 -10.40 -9.96
C GLN A 149 -12.42 -10.94 -9.38
N ARG A 150 -11.51 -11.35 -10.26
CA ARG A 150 -10.14 -11.72 -9.88
C ARG A 150 -9.41 -10.49 -9.32
N GLY A 151 -9.24 -10.44 -7.99
CA GLY A 151 -8.41 -9.44 -7.35
C GLY A 151 -6.93 -9.83 -7.41
N TYR A 152 -6.05 -8.85 -7.26
CA TYR A 152 -4.59 -9.07 -7.18
C TYR A 152 -4.17 -9.79 -5.88
N GLY A 153 -5.04 -9.89 -4.89
CA GLY A 153 -4.77 -10.48 -3.57
C GLY A 153 -4.92 -12.00 -3.45
N GLY A 154 -4.98 -12.75 -4.54
CA GLY A 154 -4.97 -14.22 -4.50
C GLY A 154 -6.20 -14.90 -3.87
N ARG A 155 -7.24 -14.15 -3.48
CA ARG A 155 -8.48 -14.70 -2.94
C ARG A 155 -9.36 -15.26 -4.05
N GLY A 156 -9.97 -16.43 -3.82
CA GLY A 156 -10.84 -17.09 -4.78
C GLY A 156 -12.00 -16.19 -5.22
N SER A 157 -12.29 -16.15 -6.51
CA SER A 157 -13.49 -15.49 -7.01
C SER A 157 -14.68 -16.43 -6.98
N ILE A 158 -15.90 -15.90 -6.86
CA ILE A 158 -17.16 -16.69 -6.94
C ILE A 158 -17.18 -17.56 -8.20
N LEU A 159 -16.59 -17.09 -9.30
CA LEU A 159 -16.50 -17.86 -10.55
C LEU A 159 -15.57 -19.07 -10.44
N ILE A 160 -14.47 -18.96 -9.68
CA ILE A 160 -13.54 -20.07 -9.45
C ILE A 160 -14.19 -21.12 -8.55
N GLU A 161 -14.86 -20.69 -7.47
CA GLU A 161 -15.54 -21.61 -6.55
C GLU A 161 -16.73 -22.33 -7.24
N ARG A 162 -17.52 -21.62 -8.06
CA ARG A 162 -18.59 -22.27 -8.86
C ARG A 162 -18.06 -23.28 -9.85
N ARG A 163 -16.89 -23.03 -10.47
CA ARG A 163 -16.26 -24.01 -11.38
C ARG A 163 -15.76 -25.24 -10.64
N LYS A 164 -15.24 -25.10 -9.43
CA LYS A 164 -14.82 -26.23 -8.58
C LYS A 164 -16.02 -27.06 -8.11
N ALA A 165 -17.13 -26.43 -7.78
CA ALA A 165 -18.35 -27.11 -7.35
C ALA A 165 -19.12 -27.82 -8.49
N ALA A 166 -18.76 -27.54 -9.75
CA ALA A 166 -19.38 -28.14 -10.94
C ALA A 166 -18.54 -29.30 -11.53
N GLN A 167 -17.44 -29.68 -10.91
CA GLN A 167 -16.59 -30.84 -11.21
C GLN A 167 -16.78 -31.95 -10.17
#